data_72235e4ef0f15370a554a5b0e13cb585
#
_entry.id   72235e4ef0f15370a554a5b0e13cb585
#
_cell.length_a   1.000
_cell.length_b   1.000
_cell.length_c   1.000
_cell.angle_alpha   90.00
_cell.angle_beta   90.00
_cell.angle_gamma   90.00
#
_symmetry.space_group_name_H-M   'P 1'
#
loop_
_entity.id
_entity.type
_entity.pdbx_description
1 polymer ?
#
loop_
_entity_poly.entity_id
_entity_poly.type
_entity_poly.pdbx_seq_one_letter_code
_entity_poly.pdbx_strand_id
1 'polypeptide(L)'
;MNIHFLLLDATNILEIIPLIQDFTSNKFSDQILEQRFAEMFTQNYECIGVYDGAQLIGITGLWYQTRHYAGKSCEKDHVYIDPSYRSKGIGKQLFAFIEKHTKAKGCAGVFRMFKLC
;
A
#
# COMPACT_ATOMS: atom_id res chain seq x y z
N MET A 1 -7.17 10.68 17.74
CA MET A 1 -6.71 9.65 16.79
C MET A 1 -5.29 9.22 17.17
N ASN A 2 -5.05 7.94 17.06
CA ASN A 2 -3.72 7.37 17.30
C ASN A 2 -3.23 6.74 15.99
N ILE A 3 -2.75 7.56 15.07
CA ILE A 3 -2.34 7.14 13.73
C ILE A 3 -0.91 6.61 13.74
N HIS A 4 -0.73 5.41 13.20
CA HIS A 4 0.61 4.84 13.00
C HIS A 4 0.64 3.98 11.75
N PHE A 5 1.85 3.72 11.24
CA PHE A 5 2.07 3.01 9.99
C PHE A 5 2.88 1.75 10.25
N LEU A 6 2.44 0.64 9.66
CA LEU A 6 3.11 -0.65 9.82
C LEU A 6 3.25 -1.35 8.48
N LEU A 7 4.35 -2.08 8.30
CA LEU A 7 4.47 -3.01 7.19
C LEU A 7 3.59 -4.21 7.47
N LEU A 8 2.75 -4.55 6.49
CA LEU A 8 1.88 -5.71 6.55
C LEU A 8 2.52 -6.89 5.83
N ASP A 9 2.06 -8.09 6.15
CA ASP A 9 2.50 -9.31 5.49
C ASP A 9 1.30 -10.23 5.19
N ALA A 10 1.58 -11.46 4.76
CA ALA A 10 0.52 -12.39 4.39
C ALA A 10 -0.46 -12.71 5.54
N THR A 11 -0.04 -12.53 6.79
CA THR A 11 -0.93 -12.75 7.94
C THR A 11 -2.00 -11.68 8.07
N ASN A 12 -1.85 -10.56 7.36
CA ASN A 12 -2.78 -9.44 7.40
C ASN A 12 -3.78 -9.43 6.24
N ILE A 13 -3.77 -10.46 5.37
CA ILE A 13 -4.60 -10.45 4.16
C ILE A 13 -6.09 -10.26 4.49
N LEU A 14 -6.59 -10.92 5.52
CA LEU A 14 -8.01 -10.81 5.88
C LEU A 14 -8.40 -9.40 6.34
N GLU A 15 -7.47 -8.64 6.92
CA GLU A 15 -7.70 -7.23 7.25
C GLU A 15 -7.65 -6.33 6.01
N ILE A 16 -6.79 -6.67 5.05
CA ILE A 16 -6.57 -5.88 3.84
C ILE A 16 -7.78 -5.93 2.91
N ILE A 17 -8.39 -7.11 2.76
CA ILE A 17 -9.42 -7.34 1.76
C ILE A 17 -10.61 -6.40 1.86
N PRO A 18 -11.19 -6.11 3.03
CA PRO A 18 -12.30 -5.16 3.11
C PRO A 18 -11.97 -3.79 2.54
N LEU A 19 -10.73 -3.31 2.76
CA LEU A 19 -10.31 -2.01 2.24
C LEU A 19 -10.13 -2.05 0.71
N ILE A 20 -9.58 -3.14 0.18
CA ILE A 20 -9.47 -3.32 -1.26
C ILE A 20 -10.84 -3.45 -1.91
N GLN A 21 -11.78 -4.11 -1.27
CA GLN A 21 -13.16 -4.19 -1.79
C GLN A 21 -13.80 -2.80 -1.88
N ASP A 22 -13.60 -1.96 -0.87
CA ASP A 22 -14.07 -0.58 -0.94
C ASP A 22 -13.36 0.20 -2.05
N PHE A 23 -12.05 0.03 -2.17
CA PHE A 23 -11.24 0.73 -3.19
C PHE A 23 -11.67 0.35 -4.60
N THR A 24 -12.00 -0.92 -4.86
CA THR A 24 -12.34 -1.43 -6.17
C THR A 24 -13.84 -1.56 -6.41
N SER A 25 -14.67 -1.13 -5.48
CA SER A 25 -16.14 -1.27 -5.54
C SER A 25 -16.58 -2.73 -5.74
N ASN A 26 -15.96 -3.62 -4.99
CA ASN A 26 -16.28 -5.06 -4.98
C ASN A 26 -16.12 -5.72 -6.35
N LYS A 27 -15.09 -5.32 -7.09
CA LYS A 27 -14.86 -5.84 -8.46
C LYS A 27 -14.51 -7.33 -8.47
N PHE A 28 -13.83 -7.82 -7.43
CA PHE A 28 -13.37 -9.20 -7.35
C PHE A 28 -13.91 -9.86 -6.08
N SER A 29 -14.04 -11.20 -6.09
CA SER A 29 -14.43 -11.93 -4.88
C SER A 29 -13.31 -11.89 -3.84
N ASP A 30 -13.68 -12.09 -2.57
CA ASP A 30 -12.70 -12.20 -1.49
C ASP A 30 -11.69 -13.31 -1.77
N GLN A 31 -12.16 -14.46 -2.25
CA GLN A 31 -11.30 -15.60 -2.53
C GLN A 31 -10.24 -15.28 -3.59
N ILE A 32 -10.64 -14.58 -4.65
CA ILE A 32 -9.70 -14.15 -5.69
C ILE A 32 -8.66 -13.19 -5.11
N LEU A 33 -9.11 -12.23 -4.30
CA LEU A 33 -8.19 -11.27 -3.69
C LEU A 33 -7.24 -11.93 -2.70
N GLU A 34 -7.73 -12.88 -1.90
CA GLU A 34 -6.88 -13.66 -1.00
C GLU A 34 -5.74 -14.35 -1.76
N GLN A 35 -6.07 -15.02 -2.86
CA GLN A 35 -5.09 -15.71 -3.69
C GLN A 35 -4.07 -14.74 -4.30
N ARG A 36 -4.55 -13.61 -4.81
CA ARG A 36 -3.70 -12.60 -5.44
C ARG A 36 -2.75 -11.94 -4.44
N PHE A 37 -3.24 -11.56 -3.27
CA PHE A 37 -2.38 -10.97 -2.25
C PHE A 37 -1.36 -11.97 -1.70
N ALA A 38 -1.75 -13.23 -1.53
CA ALA A 38 -0.80 -14.27 -1.13
C ALA A 38 0.34 -14.39 -2.13
N GLU A 39 0.05 -14.34 -3.42
CA GLU A 39 1.06 -14.36 -4.47
C GLU A 39 1.90 -13.08 -4.48
N MET A 40 1.25 -11.90 -4.37
CA MET A 40 1.94 -10.62 -4.34
C MET A 40 2.99 -10.55 -3.23
N PHE A 41 2.66 -11.05 -2.04
CA PHE A 41 3.58 -11.04 -0.91
C PHE A 41 4.81 -11.94 -1.10
N THR A 42 4.83 -12.81 -2.10
CA THR A 42 6.02 -13.58 -2.47
C THR A 42 6.92 -12.86 -3.47
N GLN A 43 6.50 -11.69 -3.93
CA GLN A 43 7.19 -10.92 -4.97
C GLN A 43 7.83 -9.66 -4.35
N ASN A 44 8.23 -8.72 -5.20
CA ASN A 44 8.85 -7.46 -4.76
C ASN A 44 7.78 -6.43 -4.36
N TYR A 45 6.86 -6.85 -3.52
CA TYR A 45 5.72 -6.08 -3.07
C TYR A 45 5.77 -5.87 -1.57
N GLU A 46 5.46 -4.65 -1.16
CA GLU A 46 5.22 -4.33 0.25
C GLU A 46 3.87 -3.63 0.39
N CYS A 47 3.20 -3.91 1.49
CA CYS A 47 1.96 -3.23 1.84
C CYS A 47 2.17 -2.48 3.15
N ILE A 48 1.85 -1.19 3.15
CA ILE A 48 1.89 -0.37 4.35
C ILE A 48 0.46 -0.20 4.84
N GLY A 49 0.22 -0.57 6.08
CA GLY A 49 -1.07 -0.35 6.73
C GLY A 49 -1.06 0.95 7.53
N VAL A 50 -2.16 1.66 7.45
CA VAL A 50 -2.42 2.86 8.27
C VAL A 50 -3.41 2.44 9.35
N TYR A 51 -3.00 2.60 10.61
CA TYR A 51 -3.81 2.21 11.76
C TYR A 51 -4.24 3.43 12.56
N ASP A 52 -5.46 3.38 13.06
CA ASP A 52 -5.91 4.21 14.16
C ASP A 52 -6.08 3.28 15.36
N GLY A 53 -5.14 3.33 16.30
CA GLY A 53 -5.10 2.34 17.36
C GLY A 53 -4.93 0.92 16.78
N ALA A 54 -5.88 0.04 17.04
CA ALA A 54 -5.88 -1.34 16.54
C ALA A 54 -6.62 -1.52 15.22
N GLN A 55 -7.24 -0.46 14.69
CA GLN A 55 -8.08 -0.55 13.50
C GLN A 55 -7.29 -0.16 12.24
N LEU A 56 -7.29 -1.03 11.26
CA LEU A 56 -6.72 -0.73 9.93
C LEU A 56 -7.69 0.18 9.17
N ILE A 57 -7.25 1.39 8.86
CA ILE A 57 -8.07 2.42 8.22
C ILE A 57 -7.58 2.84 6.84
N GLY A 58 -6.42 2.36 6.44
CA GLY A 58 -5.86 2.67 5.14
C GLY A 58 -4.77 1.70 4.75
N ILE A 59 -4.50 1.63 3.46
CA ILE A 59 -3.44 0.78 2.91
C ILE A 59 -2.82 1.44 1.69
N THR A 60 -1.55 1.14 1.47
CA THR A 60 -0.89 1.45 0.20
C THR A 60 0.04 0.31 -0.17
N GLY A 61 0.09 -0.01 -1.45
CA GLY A 61 0.99 -1.02 -1.99
C GLY A 61 2.20 -0.38 -2.66
N LEU A 62 3.35 -1.02 -2.52
CA LEU A 62 4.60 -0.58 -3.12
C LEU A 62 5.21 -1.73 -3.89
N TRP A 63 5.58 -1.47 -5.15
CA TRP A 63 6.29 -2.42 -5.99
C TRP A 63 7.70 -1.93 -6.24
N TYR A 64 8.68 -2.78 -6.01
CA TYR A 64 10.09 -2.45 -6.20
C TYR A 64 10.62 -3.06 -7.48
N GLN A 65 11.42 -2.29 -8.21
CA GLN A 65 12.07 -2.75 -9.42
C GLN A 65 13.32 -1.93 -9.71
N THR A 66 14.19 -2.47 -10.55
CA THR A 66 15.38 -1.75 -11.02
C THR A 66 15.15 -1.35 -12.47
N ARG A 67 15.30 -0.07 -12.75
CA ARG A 67 15.21 0.46 -14.10
C ARG A 67 16.57 0.96 -14.56
N HIS A 68 16.89 0.76 -15.86
CA HIS A 68 18.20 1.15 -16.36
C HIS A 68 18.46 2.66 -16.24
N TYR A 69 17.41 3.47 -16.27
CA TYR A 69 17.51 4.93 -16.22
C TYR A 69 17.39 5.52 -14.82
N ALA A 70 17.00 4.73 -13.83
CA ALA A 70 16.72 5.24 -12.48
C ALA A 70 17.33 4.39 -11.37
N GLY A 71 17.86 3.20 -11.68
CA GLY A 71 18.30 2.25 -10.67
C GLY A 71 17.13 1.68 -9.89
N LYS A 72 17.35 1.40 -8.62
CA LYS A 72 16.30 0.86 -7.75
C LYS A 72 15.20 1.89 -7.56
N SER A 73 13.98 1.51 -7.88
CA SER A 73 12.83 2.40 -7.84
C SER A 73 11.63 1.70 -7.21
N CYS A 74 10.66 2.51 -6.80
CA CYS A 74 9.44 2.04 -6.16
C CYS A 74 8.24 2.68 -6.86
N GLU A 75 7.21 1.88 -7.13
CA GLU A 75 5.93 2.37 -7.64
C GLU A 75 4.84 2.19 -6.60
N LYS A 76 4.03 3.23 -6.40
CA LYS A 76 2.82 3.13 -5.60
C LYS A 76 1.74 2.47 -6.45
N ASP A 77 1.20 1.36 -5.97
CA ASP A 77 0.17 0.60 -6.67
C ASP A 77 -1.22 1.14 -6.36
N HIS A 78 -1.61 1.07 -5.10
CA HIS A 78 -2.88 1.58 -4.62
C HIS A 78 -2.64 2.45 -3.39
N VAL A 79 -3.51 3.43 -3.19
CA VAL A 79 -3.53 4.25 -1.98
C VAL A 79 -4.99 4.41 -1.60
N TYR A 80 -5.37 3.87 -0.45
CA TYR A 80 -6.73 3.95 0.04
C TYR A 80 -6.74 4.33 1.51
N ILE A 81 -7.55 5.30 1.85
CA ILE A 81 -7.81 5.69 3.25
C ILE A 81 -9.33 5.72 3.42
N ASP A 82 -9.82 5.12 4.49
CA ASP A 82 -11.24 5.10 4.81
C ASP A 82 -11.80 6.54 4.71
N PRO A 83 -12.94 6.75 4.03
CA PRO A 83 -13.50 8.08 3.83
C PRO A 83 -13.71 8.89 5.11
N SER A 84 -14.00 8.24 6.23
CA SER A 84 -14.20 8.93 7.51
C SER A 84 -12.90 9.54 8.05
N TYR A 85 -11.75 9.15 7.52
CA TYR A 85 -10.43 9.64 7.92
C TYR A 85 -9.80 10.58 6.91
N ARG A 86 -10.47 10.85 5.80
CA ARG A 86 -9.94 11.74 4.76
C ARG A 86 -9.99 13.21 5.22
N SER A 87 -9.16 14.04 4.60
CA SER A 87 -9.04 15.47 4.92
C SER A 87 -8.55 15.77 6.34
N LYS A 88 -7.82 14.84 6.95
CA LYS A 88 -7.25 14.98 8.29
C LYS A 88 -5.72 14.99 8.27
N GLY A 89 -5.11 15.15 7.09
CA GLY A 89 -3.66 15.18 6.96
C GLY A 89 -2.97 13.82 6.98
N ILE A 90 -3.73 12.73 7.03
CA ILE A 90 -3.17 11.37 7.11
C ILE A 90 -2.42 11.00 5.83
N GLY A 91 -2.96 11.36 4.67
CA GLY A 91 -2.30 11.10 3.39
C GLY A 91 -0.92 11.72 3.29
N LYS A 92 -0.79 12.96 3.78
CA LYS A 92 0.50 13.65 3.82
C LYS A 92 1.50 12.93 4.72
N GLN A 93 1.05 12.49 5.89
CA GLN A 93 1.88 11.71 6.81
C GLN A 93 2.30 10.38 6.20
N LEU A 94 1.37 9.72 5.51
CA LEU A 94 1.63 8.46 4.82
C LEU A 94 2.70 8.64 3.74
N PHE A 95 2.60 9.67 2.92
CA PHE A 95 3.59 9.93 1.87
C PHE A 95 4.97 10.24 2.45
N ALA A 96 5.03 10.96 3.56
CA ALA A 96 6.30 11.21 4.25
C ALA A 96 6.92 9.90 4.76
N PHE A 97 6.09 9.00 5.30
CA PHE A 97 6.53 7.68 5.73
C PHE A 97 7.06 6.85 4.56
N ILE A 98 6.33 6.83 3.45
CA ILE A 98 6.73 6.10 2.23
C ILE A 98 8.08 6.61 1.74
N GLU A 99 8.25 7.92 1.65
CA GLU A 99 9.48 8.53 1.15
C GLU A 99 10.68 8.15 2.01
N LYS A 100 10.55 8.26 3.32
CA LYS A 100 11.62 7.88 4.25
C LYS A 100 11.92 6.38 4.19
N HIS A 101 10.89 5.56 4.14
CA HIS A 101 11.03 4.11 4.09
C HIS A 101 11.73 3.65 2.81
N THR A 102 11.32 4.18 1.65
CA THR A 102 11.88 3.78 0.36
C THR A 102 13.31 4.28 0.18
N LYS A 103 13.63 5.46 0.69
CA LYS A 103 15.02 5.94 0.70
C LYS A 103 15.92 5.04 1.53
N ALA A 104 15.45 4.60 2.69
CA ALA A 104 16.19 3.68 3.55
C ALA A 104 16.47 2.34 2.86
N LYS A 105 15.63 1.95 1.89
CA LYS A 105 15.83 0.75 1.08
C LYS A 105 16.68 0.99 -0.17
N GLY A 106 17.19 2.19 -0.35
CA GLY A 106 18.07 2.53 -1.47
C GLY A 106 17.35 2.93 -2.75
N CYS A 107 16.07 3.28 -2.67
CA CYS A 107 15.33 3.72 -3.86
C CYS A 107 15.72 5.14 -4.26
N ALA A 108 15.92 5.36 -5.56
CA ALA A 108 16.22 6.68 -6.12
C ALA A 108 14.98 7.57 -6.16
N GLY A 109 13.78 6.98 -6.18
CA GLY A 109 12.55 7.73 -6.19
C GLY A 109 11.34 6.83 -6.06
N VAL A 110 10.18 7.46 -5.85
CA VAL A 110 8.88 6.79 -5.80
C VAL A 110 8.08 7.30 -6.98
N PHE A 111 7.64 6.38 -7.84
CA PHE A 111 6.89 6.70 -9.04
C PHE A 111 5.43 6.32 -8.89
N ARG A 112 4.57 7.06 -9.56
CA ARG A 112 3.18 6.67 -9.71
C ARG A 112 3.11 5.52 -10.71
N MET A 113 2.24 4.57 -10.44
CA MET A 113 1.92 3.56 -11.42
C MET A 113 1.09 4.18 -12.53
N PHE A 114 1.59 4.11 -13.77
CA PHE A 114 0.79 4.53 -14.91
C PHE A 114 -0.21 3.43 -15.23
N LYS A 115 -1.47 3.85 -15.36
CA LYS A 115 -2.51 2.96 -15.82
C LYS A 115 -2.29 2.72 -17.32
N LEU A 116 -1.71 1.56 -17.62
CA LEU A 116 -1.65 1.11 -19.00
C LEU A 116 -3.03 0.57 -19.38
N CYS A 117 -3.63 1.20 -20.29
CA CYS A 117 -4.91 0.73 -20.82
C CYS A 117 -4.67 -0.32 -21.90
#